data_e5de9c24eca06bc6dc3a5029e06522bb
#
_entry.id   e5de9c24eca06bc6dc3a5029e06522bb
#
_cell.length_a   1.000
_cell.length_b   1.000
_cell.length_c   1.000
_cell.angle_alpha   90.00
_cell.angle_beta   90.00
_cell.angle_gamma   90.00
#
_symmetry.space_group_name_H-M   'P 1'
#
loop_
_entity.id
_entity.type
_entity.pdbx_description
1 polymer ?
#
loop_
_entity_poly.entity_id
_entity_poly.type
_entity_poly.pdbx_seq_one_letter_code
_entity_poly.pdbx_strand_id
1 'polypeptide(L)'
;VSVKLVDGKNGIITANDVLANIQAPLDWLPKTSLVCLENTHNKGGGACYELDNLKEIRKVCIQNNLKLHIDGARIWNALVAKKYSPFDIGQQCDSISVCFSKGLGAPVGSAIIGDFSFIKKARRVRKAFGGGMRQVGILGAACIYAIDNNLQKLELDHQHANEIANCLWEKDWVKSILPVETNMIIFEVDEQKTSVLQILDLLKEKNILAVQFGPKQIRLVFHLDIKPEMIPILKSKMDEIIISKQ
;
A
#
# COMPACT_ATOMS: atom_id res chain seq x y z
N VAL A 1 23.56 5.51 -5.72
CA VAL A 1 22.41 6.34 -5.30
C VAL A 1 22.44 6.44 -3.78
N SER A 2 22.36 7.66 -3.24
CA SER A 2 22.19 7.90 -1.80
C SER A 2 20.68 8.07 -1.53
N VAL A 3 20.16 7.37 -0.51
CA VAL A 3 18.75 7.43 -0.11
C VAL A 3 18.70 8.06 1.28
N LYS A 4 17.83 9.05 1.47
CA LYS A 4 17.48 9.62 2.76
C LYS A 4 16.04 9.20 3.09
N LEU A 5 15.88 8.44 4.15
CA LEU A 5 14.56 8.07 4.67
C LEU A 5 13.98 9.25 5.44
N VAL A 6 12.68 9.46 5.26
CA VAL A 6 11.91 10.51 5.93
C VAL A 6 10.72 9.85 6.61
N ASP A 7 10.64 10.01 7.92
CA ASP A 7 9.53 9.46 8.69
C ASP A 7 8.28 10.34 8.56
N GLY A 8 7.12 9.69 8.46
CA GLY A 8 5.81 10.33 8.41
C GLY A 8 4.78 9.57 9.22
N LYS A 9 3.74 10.24 9.68
CA LYS A 9 2.64 9.59 10.41
C LYS A 9 1.96 8.56 9.49
N ASN A 10 2.00 7.31 9.87
CA ASN A 10 1.55 6.17 9.05
C ASN A 10 2.23 6.14 7.66
N GLY A 11 3.47 6.64 7.57
CA GLY A 11 4.23 6.72 6.32
C GLY A 11 3.86 7.89 5.39
N ILE A 12 2.92 8.73 5.80
CA ILE A 12 2.52 9.92 5.04
C ILE A 12 3.37 11.10 5.47
N ILE A 13 4.14 11.66 4.54
CA ILE A 13 4.96 12.86 4.74
C ILE A 13 4.27 14.10 4.16
N THR A 14 4.71 15.28 4.59
CA THR A 14 4.18 16.57 4.15
C THR A 14 5.18 17.33 3.27
N ALA A 15 4.72 18.42 2.66
CA ALA A 15 5.60 19.34 1.93
C ALA A 15 6.72 19.91 2.80
N ASN A 16 6.44 20.17 4.09
CA ASN A 16 7.44 20.65 5.04
C ASN A 16 8.50 19.60 5.34
N ASP A 17 8.11 18.33 5.42
CA ASP A 17 9.05 17.22 5.61
C ASP A 17 9.98 17.11 4.39
N VAL A 18 9.45 17.29 3.18
CA VAL A 18 10.29 17.33 1.96
C VAL A 18 11.27 18.49 2.02
N LEU A 19 10.81 19.71 2.31
CA LEU A 19 11.67 20.90 2.41
C LEU A 19 12.80 20.73 3.41
N ALA A 20 12.49 20.24 4.61
CA ALA A 20 13.47 20.03 5.68
C ALA A 20 14.53 18.97 5.33
N ASN A 21 14.27 18.14 4.31
CA ASN A 21 15.14 17.04 3.94
C ASN A 21 15.88 17.25 2.60
N ILE A 22 15.72 18.39 1.94
CA ILE A 22 16.53 18.77 0.77
C ILE A 22 17.95 19.05 1.24
N GLN A 23 18.93 18.40 0.63
CA GLN A 23 20.35 18.63 0.97
C GLN A 23 20.80 20.02 0.50
N ALA A 24 21.61 20.67 1.31
CA ALA A 24 22.27 21.91 0.92
C ALA A 24 23.19 21.66 -0.31
N PRO A 25 23.34 22.67 -1.19
CA PRO A 25 24.16 22.56 -2.38
C PRO A 25 25.65 22.67 -2.05
N LEU A 26 26.17 21.69 -1.30
CA LEU A 26 27.58 21.61 -0.90
C LEU A 26 28.25 20.48 -1.67
N ASP A 27 29.53 20.70 -2.06
CA ASP A 27 30.29 19.80 -2.94
C ASP A 27 30.44 18.38 -2.40
N TRP A 28 30.39 18.21 -1.08
CA TRP A 28 30.52 16.91 -0.41
C TRP A 28 29.18 16.24 -0.06
N LEU A 29 28.06 16.86 -0.40
CA LEU A 29 26.74 16.29 -0.19
C LEU A 29 26.13 15.79 -1.51
N PRO A 30 25.46 14.63 -1.51
CA PRO A 30 24.75 14.17 -2.68
C PRO A 30 23.57 15.12 -2.97
N LYS A 31 23.48 15.60 -4.21
CA LYS A 31 22.38 16.46 -4.63
C LYS A 31 21.06 15.71 -4.52
N THR A 32 20.09 16.30 -3.81
CA THR A 32 18.69 15.81 -3.85
C THR A 32 18.12 16.05 -5.24
N SER A 33 17.58 15.04 -5.85
CA SER A 33 17.03 15.08 -7.22
C SER A 33 15.66 14.42 -7.38
N LEU A 34 15.26 13.61 -6.40
CA LEU A 34 14.04 12.82 -6.46
C LEU A 34 13.38 12.75 -5.09
N VAL A 35 12.08 12.96 -5.05
CA VAL A 35 11.20 12.57 -3.95
C VAL A 35 10.47 11.30 -4.38
N CYS A 36 10.41 10.31 -3.49
CA CYS A 36 9.67 9.06 -3.73
C CYS A 36 8.64 8.87 -2.63
N LEU A 37 7.39 8.72 -3.01
CA LEU A 37 6.25 8.46 -2.10
C LEU A 37 5.70 7.07 -2.37
N GLU A 38 5.13 6.43 -1.34
CA GLU A 38 4.38 5.17 -1.49
C GLU A 38 2.89 5.42 -1.26
N ASN A 39 2.02 5.08 -2.22
CA ASN A 39 0.56 5.23 -2.11
C ASN A 39 -0.17 3.99 -2.68
N THR A 40 -0.91 3.19 -1.88
CA THR A 40 -1.09 3.33 -0.43
C THR A 40 0.15 2.86 0.32
N HIS A 41 0.43 3.46 1.50
CA HIS A 41 1.62 3.13 2.27
C HIS A 41 1.46 1.79 3.00
N ASN A 42 2.30 0.81 2.65
CA ASN A 42 2.16 -0.57 3.13
C ASN A 42 2.38 -0.69 4.66
N LYS A 43 3.48 -0.13 5.17
CA LYS A 43 3.77 -0.16 6.62
C LYS A 43 2.84 0.73 7.45
N GLY A 44 2.18 1.69 6.81
CA GLY A 44 1.19 2.56 7.42
C GLY A 44 -0.23 1.99 7.43
N GLY A 45 -0.41 0.68 7.15
CA GLY A 45 -1.73 0.06 7.19
C GLY A 45 -2.60 0.34 5.96
N GLY A 46 -2.00 0.67 4.84
CA GLY A 46 -2.73 1.04 3.63
C GLY A 46 -3.15 2.51 3.61
N ALA A 47 -2.49 3.36 4.40
CA ALA A 47 -2.75 4.80 4.44
C ALA A 47 -2.62 5.46 3.07
N CYS A 48 -3.50 6.42 2.80
CA CYS A 48 -3.61 7.12 1.53
C CYS A 48 -3.19 8.57 1.68
N TYR A 49 -2.49 9.09 0.68
CA TYR A 49 -2.27 10.53 0.57
C TYR A 49 -3.56 11.28 0.20
N GLU A 50 -3.83 12.38 0.90
CA GLU A 50 -4.82 13.35 0.45
C GLU A 50 -4.31 14.10 -0.78
N LEU A 51 -5.22 14.41 -1.72
CA LEU A 51 -4.84 15.06 -2.98
C LEU A 51 -4.17 16.43 -2.77
N ASP A 52 -4.63 17.18 -1.78
CA ASP A 52 -4.05 18.49 -1.48
C ASP A 52 -2.63 18.37 -0.91
N ASN A 53 -2.35 17.34 -0.09
CA ASN A 53 -0.98 17.08 0.36
C ASN A 53 -0.07 16.71 -0.84
N LEU A 54 -0.54 15.91 -1.78
CA LEU A 54 0.21 15.61 -3.00
C LEU A 54 0.50 16.86 -3.83
N LYS A 55 -0.49 17.77 -3.98
CA LYS A 55 -0.32 19.05 -4.68
C LYS A 55 0.75 19.93 -4.01
N GLU A 56 0.72 20.02 -2.68
CA GLU A 56 1.72 20.77 -1.92
C GLU A 56 3.13 20.18 -2.09
N ILE A 57 3.27 18.86 -1.97
CA ILE A 57 4.55 18.19 -2.22
C ILE A 57 5.00 18.42 -3.67
N ARG A 58 4.09 18.32 -4.65
CA ARG A 58 4.40 18.59 -6.06
C ARG A 58 4.91 20.02 -6.26
N LYS A 59 4.27 20.99 -5.64
CA LYS A 59 4.69 22.41 -5.69
C LYS A 59 6.12 22.57 -5.16
N VAL A 60 6.43 21.97 -4.02
CA VAL A 60 7.78 21.98 -3.44
C VAL A 60 8.79 21.33 -4.39
N CYS A 61 8.45 20.20 -4.99
CA CYS A 61 9.32 19.53 -5.96
C CYS A 61 9.63 20.43 -7.16
N ILE A 62 8.61 21.08 -7.73
CA ILE A 62 8.78 21.98 -8.88
C ILE A 62 9.68 23.18 -8.49
N GLN A 63 9.42 23.81 -7.36
CA GLN A 63 10.19 24.99 -6.88
C GLN A 63 11.66 24.68 -6.62
N ASN A 64 11.97 23.43 -6.25
CA ASN A 64 13.33 22.99 -5.93
C ASN A 64 13.96 22.14 -7.05
N ASN A 65 13.35 22.09 -8.24
CA ASN A 65 13.82 21.32 -9.39
C ASN A 65 14.05 19.83 -9.07
N LEU A 66 13.14 19.24 -8.27
CA LEU A 66 13.10 17.84 -7.90
C LEU A 66 12.09 17.10 -8.78
N LYS A 67 12.38 15.84 -9.05
CA LYS A 67 11.40 14.90 -9.61
C LYS A 67 10.57 14.27 -8.51
N LEU A 68 9.32 13.91 -8.81
CA LEU A 68 8.44 13.19 -7.92
C LEU A 68 8.02 11.85 -8.54
N HIS A 69 8.36 10.77 -7.86
CA HIS A 69 7.91 9.42 -8.20
C HIS A 69 6.93 8.90 -7.15
N ILE A 70 5.89 8.22 -7.59
CA ILE A 70 4.97 7.51 -6.68
C ILE A 70 5.13 6.00 -6.89
N ASP A 71 5.54 5.29 -5.84
CA ASP A 71 5.32 3.84 -5.78
C ASP A 71 3.84 3.60 -5.53
N GLY A 72 3.12 3.34 -6.60
CA GLY A 72 1.68 3.10 -6.62
C GLY A 72 1.34 1.61 -6.66
N ALA A 73 2.11 0.75 -5.97
CA ALA A 73 1.86 -0.69 -5.97
C ALA A 73 0.42 -1.06 -5.56
N ARG A 74 -0.26 -0.19 -4.81
CA ARG A 74 -1.69 -0.30 -4.44
C ARG A 74 -2.46 0.99 -4.72
N ILE A 75 -2.06 1.76 -5.70
CA ILE A 75 -2.70 3.05 -6.03
C ILE A 75 -4.19 2.89 -6.33
N TRP A 76 -4.60 1.76 -6.92
CA TRP A 76 -5.99 1.47 -7.22
C TRP A 76 -6.88 1.50 -5.96
N ASN A 77 -6.36 1.01 -4.84
CA ASN A 77 -7.04 1.11 -3.55
C ASN A 77 -7.18 2.58 -3.09
N ALA A 78 -6.13 3.39 -3.25
CA ALA A 78 -6.19 4.82 -2.92
C ALA A 78 -7.21 5.57 -3.78
N LEU A 79 -7.26 5.29 -5.10
CA LEU A 79 -8.23 5.91 -6.02
C LEU A 79 -9.67 5.60 -5.60
N VAL A 80 -9.96 4.35 -5.26
CA VAL A 80 -11.29 3.92 -4.82
C VAL A 80 -11.63 4.52 -3.45
N ALA A 81 -10.72 4.43 -2.48
CA ALA A 81 -10.95 4.91 -1.11
C ALA A 81 -11.18 6.43 -1.05
N LYS A 82 -10.41 7.19 -1.83
CA LYS A 82 -10.47 8.67 -1.84
C LYS A 82 -11.33 9.24 -2.95
N LYS A 83 -11.87 8.38 -3.84
CA LYS A 83 -12.67 8.78 -5.00
C LYS A 83 -11.95 9.76 -5.94
N TYR A 84 -10.64 9.55 -6.10
CA TYR A 84 -9.81 10.32 -7.02
C TYR A 84 -9.81 9.67 -8.41
N SER A 85 -9.71 10.49 -9.45
CA SER A 85 -9.44 9.95 -10.78
C SER A 85 -7.95 9.62 -10.95
N PRO A 86 -7.60 8.68 -11.84
CA PRO A 86 -6.19 8.43 -12.20
C PRO A 86 -5.48 9.69 -12.71
N PHE A 87 -6.21 10.58 -13.34
CA PHE A 87 -5.71 11.87 -13.85
C PHE A 87 -5.29 12.81 -12.72
N ASP A 88 -6.08 12.91 -11.64
CA ASP A 88 -5.76 13.75 -10.49
C ASP A 88 -4.41 13.38 -9.88
N ILE A 89 -4.14 12.08 -9.73
CA ILE A 89 -2.88 11.59 -9.20
C ILE A 89 -1.74 11.74 -10.22
N GLY A 90 -2.00 11.42 -11.48
CA GLY A 90 -1.01 11.51 -12.56
C GLY A 90 -0.43 12.91 -12.74
N GLN A 91 -1.22 13.95 -12.51
CA GLN A 91 -0.75 15.34 -12.56
C GLN A 91 0.19 15.72 -11.41
N GLN A 92 0.19 14.96 -10.31
CA GLN A 92 1.02 15.28 -9.15
C GLN A 92 2.40 14.62 -9.19
N CYS A 93 2.74 13.82 -10.19
CA CYS A 93 4.03 13.15 -10.24
C CYS A 93 4.65 13.18 -11.65
N ASP A 94 5.98 13.00 -11.71
CA ASP A 94 6.70 12.82 -12.98
C ASP A 94 6.64 11.37 -13.46
N SER A 95 6.51 10.44 -12.54
CA SER A 95 6.34 9.01 -12.85
C SER A 95 5.66 8.27 -11.70
N ILE A 96 5.00 7.19 -12.05
CA ILE A 96 4.35 6.28 -11.10
C ILE A 96 4.54 4.83 -11.53
N SER A 97 4.82 3.96 -10.57
CA SER A 97 4.73 2.51 -10.76
C SER A 97 3.36 2.00 -10.25
N VAL A 98 2.73 1.10 -10.97
CA VAL A 98 1.44 0.51 -10.59
C VAL A 98 1.49 -1.01 -10.71
N CYS A 99 0.84 -1.74 -9.79
CA CYS A 99 0.73 -3.20 -9.86
C CYS A 99 -0.69 -3.61 -10.22
N PHE A 100 -0.81 -4.66 -11.03
CA PHE A 100 -2.07 -5.29 -11.40
C PHE A 100 -2.28 -6.64 -10.66
N SER A 101 -1.19 -7.22 -10.16
CA SER A 101 -1.13 -8.55 -9.53
C SER A 101 -1.40 -8.54 -8.01
N LYS A 102 -2.11 -7.54 -7.52
CA LYS A 102 -2.53 -7.43 -6.11
C LYS A 102 -4.06 -7.38 -6.04
N GLY A 103 -4.66 -6.37 -5.44
CA GLY A 103 -6.11 -6.23 -5.30
C GLY A 103 -6.90 -6.36 -6.61
N LEU A 104 -6.34 -5.94 -7.74
CA LEU A 104 -6.99 -6.13 -9.04
C LEU A 104 -7.05 -7.60 -9.52
N GLY A 105 -6.25 -8.50 -8.94
CA GLY A 105 -6.31 -9.92 -9.23
C GLY A 105 -5.78 -10.36 -10.59
N ALA A 106 -4.98 -9.54 -11.28
CA ALA A 106 -4.28 -10.01 -12.47
C ALA A 106 -3.21 -11.06 -12.09
N PRO A 107 -2.94 -12.06 -12.95
CA PRO A 107 -2.02 -13.16 -12.62
C PRO A 107 -0.59 -12.68 -12.42
N VAL A 108 -0.22 -11.56 -13.05
CA VAL A 108 1.12 -10.96 -12.98
C VAL A 108 1.03 -9.51 -13.46
N GLY A 109 2.06 -8.75 -13.11
CA GLY A 109 2.36 -7.52 -13.84
C GLY A 109 2.35 -6.27 -13.00
N SER A 110 3.22 -5.38 -13.44
CA SER A 110 3.27 -3.99 -13.06
C SER A 110 3.61 -3.14 -14.29
N ALA A 111 3.21 -1.90 -14.26
CA ALA A 111 3.56 -0.92 -15.27
C ALA A 111 4.23 0.29 -14.62
N ILE A 112 5.14 0.92 -15.38
CA ILE A 112 5.66 2.23 -15.06
C ILE A 112 5.06 3.24 -16.05
N ILE A 113 4.60 4.36 -15.53
CA ILE A 113 3.94 5.43 -16.28
C ILE A 113 4.75 6.71 -16.08
N GLY A 114 4.91 7.49 -17.14
CA GLY A 114 5.64 8.75 -17.14
C GLY A 114 5.67 9.35 -18.54
N ASP A 115 6.46 10.41 -18.74
CA ASP A 115 6.61 11.02 -20.06
C ASP A 115 7.29 10.09 -21.08
N PHE A 116 7.17 10.46 -22.35
CA PHE A 116 7.71 9.64 -23.46
C PHE A 116 9.22 9.40 -23.33
N SER A 117 9.98 10.41 -22.92
CA SER A 117 11.44 10.35 -22.81
C SER A 117 11.87 9.39 -21.71
N PHE A 118 11.17 9.44 -20.57
CA PHE A 118 11.37 8.52 -19.45
C PHE A 118 11.02 7.08 -19.85
N ILE A 119 9.87 6.86 -20.48
CA ILE A 119 9.43 5.52 -20.90
C ILE A 119 10.37 4.92 -21.96
N LYS A 120 10.89 5.75 -22.89
CA LYS A 120 11.90 5.29 -23.87
C LYS A 120 13.15 4.73 -23.18
N LYS A 121 13.63 5.39 -22.13
CA LYS A 121 14.76 4.91 -21.31
C LYS A 121 14.37 3.67 -20.50
N ALA A 122 13.20 3.69 -19.84
CA ALA A 122 12.70 2.59 -19.02
C ALA A 122 12.56 1.28 -19.81
N ARG A 123 12.13 1.33 -21.09
CA ARG A 123 12.07 0.15 -21.97
C ARG A 123 13.44 -0.50 -22.17
N ARG A 124 14.49 0.30 -22.30
CA ARG A 124 15.86 -0.20 -22.45
C ARG A 124 16.35 -0.84 -21.14
N VAL A 125 16.11 -0.17 -20.02
CA VAL A 125 16.44 -0.69 -18.69
C VAL A 125 15.70 -2.01 -18.44
N ARG A 126 14.39 -2.07 -18.71
CA ARG A 126 13.60 -3.29 -18.62
C ARG A 126 14.22 -4.45 -19.39
N LYS A 127 14.67 -4.20 -20.63
CA LYS A 127 15.31 -5.24 -21.44
C LYS A 127 16.64 -5.71 -20.84
N ALA A 128 17.47 -4.79 -20.34
CA ALA A 128 18.75 -5.09 -19.72
C ALA A 128 18.60 -5.94 -18.45
N PHE A 129 17.53 -5.70 -17.65
CA PHE A 129 17.22 -6.46 -16.44
C PHE A 129 16.37 -7.74 -16.69
N GLY A 130 16.24 -8.19 -17.93
CA GLY A 130 15.52 -9.42 -18.25
C GLY A 130 13.99 -9.31 -18.34
N GLY A 131 13.40 -8.12 -18.11
CA GLY A 131 11.95 -7.91 -18.14
C GLY A 131 11.32 -7.76 -19.54
N GLY A 132 12.08 -8.00 -20.59
CA GLY A 132 11.63 -7.86 -22.00
C GLY A 132 10.94 -9.11 -22.54
N MET A 133 9.85 -9.53 -21.96
CA MET A 133 9.06 -10.69 -22.40
C MET A 133 8.46 -10.46 -23.79
N ARG A 134 8.55 -11.49 -24.68
CA ARG A 134 7.82 -11.54 -25.93
C ARG A 134 6.40 -12.05 -25.69
N GLN A 135 5.47 -11.75 -26.60
CA GLN A 135 4.05 -12.16 -26.53
C GLN A 135 3.38 -11.80 -25.21
N VAL A 136 3.81 -10.73 -24.57
CA VAL A 136 3.28 -10.23 -23.28
C VAL A 136 1.81 -9.77 -23.38
N GLY A 137 1.26 -9.66 -24.60
CA GLY A 137 -0.14 -9.28 -24.82
C GLY A 137 -1.16 -10.17 -24.12
N ILE A 138 -0.86 -11.47 -23.91
CA ILE A 138 -1.73 -12.37 -23.13
C ILE A 138 -1.84 -11.85 -21.69
N LEU A 139 -0.73 -11.50 -21.07
CA LEU A 139 -0.70 -10.94 -19.72
C LEU A 139 -1.28 -9.52 -19.69
N GLY A 140 -1.02 -8.73 -20.75
CA GLY A 140 -1.60 -7.40 -20.92
C GLY A 140 -3.13 -7.43 -20.99
N ALA A 141 -3.71 -8.40 -21.69
CA ALA A 141 -5.15 -8.61 -21.75
C ALA A 141 -5.75 -8.93 -20.37
N ALA A 142 -5.07 -9.78 -19.59
CA ALA A 142 -5.47 -10.05 -18.21
C ALA A 142 -5.42 -8.78 -17.32
N CYS A 143 -4.42 -7.93 -17.49
CA CYS A 143 -4.34 -6.65 -16.77
C CYS A 143 -5.48 -5.69 -17.18
N ILE A 144 -5.81 -5.60 -18.46
CA ILE A 144 -6.94 -4.79 -18.96
C ILE A 144 -8.24 -5.31 -18.36
N TYR A 145 -8.48 -6.62 -18.45
CA TYR A 145 -9.66 -7.24 -17.85
C TYR A 145 -9.76 -6.92 -16.34
N ALA A 146 -8.65 -6.98 -15.62
CA ALA A 146 -8.62 -6.70 -14.19
C ALA A 146 -8.99 -5.24 -13.87
N ILE A 147 -8.53 -4.27 -14.67
CA ILE A 147 -8.91 -2.87 -14.52
C ILE A 147 -10.41 -2.70 -14.78
N ASP A 148 -10.90 -3.24 -15.89
CA ASP A 148 -12.27 -3.02 -16.37
C ASP A 148 -13.31 -3.69 -15.47
N ASN A 149 -12.96 -4.82 -14.82
CA ASN A 149 -13.92 -5.66 -14.11
C ASN A 149 -13.73 -5.72 -12.58
N ASN A 150 -12.54 -5.36 -12.07
CA ASN A 150 -12.24 -5.57 -10.66
C ASN A 150 -11.96 -4.27 -9.88
N LEU A 151 -11.76 -3.13 -10.56
CA LEU A 151 -11.44 -1.87 -9.88
C LEU A 151 -12.50 -1.50 -8.84
N GLN A 152 -13.78 -1.55 -9.22
CA GLN A 152 -14.89 -1.22 -8.32
C GLN A 152 -15.06 -2.22 -7.15
N LYS A 153 -14.59 -3.46 -7.32
CA LYS A 153 -14.67 -4.49 -6.28
C LYS A 153 -13.74 -4.21 -5.10
N LEU A 154 -12.72 -3.36 -5.29
CA LEU A 154 -11.83 -2.95 -4.19
C LEU A 154 -12.59 -2.25 -3.06
N GLU A 155 -13.72 -1.58 -3.36
CA GLU A 155 -14.56 -0.98 -2.33
C GLU A 155 -15.10 -2.01 -1.34
N LEU A 156 -15.48 -3.19 -1.83
CA LEU A 156 -15.92 -4.29 -0.98
C LEU A 156 -14.79 -4.81 -0.07
N ASP A 157 -13.57 -4.91 -0.60
CA ASP A 157 -12.40 -5.28 0.19
C ASP A 157 -12.17 -4.28 1.35
N HIS A 158 -12.37 -2.96 1.09
CA HIS A 158 -12.26 -1.92 2.11
C HIS A 158 -13.36 -2.05 3.17
N GLN A 159 -14.59 -2.34 2.75
CA GLN A 159 -15.72 -2.56 3.68
C GLN A 159 -15.44 -3.77 4.58
N HIS A 160 -15.03 -4.89 4.00
CA HIS A 160 -14.66 -6.10 4.75
C HIS A 160 -13.54 -5.84 5.76
N ALA A 161 -12.49 -5.09 5.35
CA ALA A 161 -11.41 -4.72 6.25
C ALA A 161 -11.89 -3.91 7.45
N ASN A 162 -12.72 -2.89 7.21
CA ASN A 162 -13.30 -2.07 8.28
C ASN A 162 -14.19 -2.89 9.23
N GLU A 163 -15.01 -3.78 8.67
CA GLU A 163 -15.92 -4.62 9.44
C GLU A 163 -15.16 -5.58 10.37
N ILE A 164 -14.08 -6.18 9.88
CA ILE A 164 -13.24 -7.07 10.69
C ILE A 164 -12.35 -6.28 11.66
N ALA A 165 -11.90 -5.09 11.32
CA ALA A 165 -11.17 -4.22 12.25
C ALA A 165 -12.04 -3.86 13.47
N ASN A 166 -13.32 -3.58 13.27
CA ASN A 166 -14.27 -3.33 14.37
C ASN A 166 -14.42 -4.57 15.27
N CYS A 167 -14.50 -5.77 14.70
CA CYS A 167 -14.53 -7.02 15.47
C CYS A 167 -13.21 -7.24 16.25
N LEU A 168 -12.07 -6.95 15.64
CA LEU A 168 -10.77 -7.06 16.31
C LEU A 168 -10.61 -6.07 17.46
N TRP A 169 -11.17 -4.87 17.34
CA TRP A 169 -11.10 -3.86 18.38
C TRP A 169 -11.80 -4.28 19.70
N GLU A 170 -12.74 -5.20 19.62
CA GLU A 170 -13.44 -5.76 20.77
C GLU A 170 -12.63 -6.85 21.49
N LYS A 171 -11.51 -7.30 20.90
CA LYS A 171 -10.70 -8.37 21.48
C LYS A 171 -9.72 -7.80 22.51
N ASP A 172 -9.71 -8.38 23.67
CA ASP A 172 -8.89 -7.93 24.80
C ASP A 172 -7.36 -8.14 24.60
N TRP A 173 -6.99 -8.99 23.64
CA TRP A 173 -5.61 -9.22 23.22
C TRP A 173 -5.13 -8.28 22.10
N VAL A 174 -5.98 -7.40 21.59
CA VAL A 174 -5.63 -6.34 20.64
C VAL A 174 -5.36 -5.06 21.41
N LYS A 175 -4.13 -4.56 21.30
CA LYS A 175 -3.71 -3.33 21.97
C LYS A 175 -4.05 -2.07 21.16
N SER A 176 -3.84 -2.12 19.85
CA SER A 176 -4.13 -1.01 18.94
C SER A 176 -4.33 -1.51 17.52
N ILE A 177 -5.04 -0.73 16.70
CA ILE A 177 -5.22 -0.98 15.27
C ILE A 177 -4.85 0.31 14.54
N LEU A 178 -4.05 0.23 13.48
CA LEU A 178 -3.80 1.38 12.61
C LEU A 178 -5.09 1.78 11.89
N PRO A 179 -5.27 3.06 11.54
CA PRO A 179 -6.43 3.48 10.75
C PRO A 179 -6.61 2.63 9.50
N VAL A 180 -7.79 2.06 9.32
CA VAL A 180 -8.11 1.20 8.16
C VAL A 180 -8.75 2.06 7.08
N GLU A 181 -7.94 2.51 6.14
CA GLU A 181 -8.39 3.33 5.01
C GLU A 181 -8.69 2.49 3.76
N THR A 182 -8.11 1.31 3.67
CA THR A 182 -8.21 0.43 2.50
C THR A 182 -8.40 -1.03 2.92
N ASN A 183 -7.85 -1.95 2.16
CA ASN A 183 -8.03 -3.39 2.30
C ASN A 183 -7.08 -4.08 3.29
N MET A 184 -6.38 -3.31 4.14
CA MET A 184 -5.41 -3.85 5.10
C MET A 184 -5.79 -3.51 6.53
N ILE A 185 -5.59 -4.48 7.44
CA ILE A 185 -5.63 -4.27 8.88
C ILE A 185 -4.24 -4.59 9.42
N ILE A 186 -3.65 -3.65 10.15
CA ILE A 186 -2.46 -3.89 10.96
C ILE A 186 -2.85 -3.59 12.40
N PHE A 187 -2.71 -4.58 13.25
CA PHE A 187 -2.99 -4.44 14.68
C PHE A 187 -1.81 -4.89 15.53
N GLU A 188 -1.66 -4.27 16.69
CA GLU A 188 -0.67 -4.62 17.71
C GLU A 188 -1.29 -5.57 18.72
N VAL A 189 -0.57 -6.64 19.03
CA VAL A 189 -0.95 -7.60 20.06
C VAL A 189 -0.54 -7.06 21.43
N ASP A 190 -1.40 -7.22 22.44
CA ASP A 190 -1.09 -6.88 23.83
C ASP A 190 -0.17 -7.96 24.44
N GLU A 191 1.12 -7.68 24.49
CA GLU A 191 2.13 -8.60 25.04
C GLU A 191 1.97 -8.91 26.55
N GLN A 192 1.15 -8.14 27.26
CA GLN A 192 0.82 -8.46 28.65
C GLN A 192 -0.17 -9.65 28.76
N LYS A 193 -0.84 -9.98 27.66
CA LYS A 193 -1.84 -11.05 27.59
C LYS A 193 -1.39 -12.26 26.79
N THR A 194 -0.66 -12.02 25.68
CA THR A 194 -0.30 -13.08 24.75
C THR A 194 0.84 -12.61 23.82
N SER A 195 1.36 -13.52 23.00
CA SER A 195 2.38 -13.20 21.99
C SER A 195 1.80 -13.19 20.58
N VAL A 196 2.50 -12.52 19.66
CA VAL A 196 2.17 -12.53 18.22
C VAL A 196 2.12 -13.95 17.67
N LEU A 197 3.07 -14.79 18.04
CA LEU A 197 3.13 -16.19 17.57
C LEU A 197 1.92 -17.00 18.04
N GLN A 198 1.54 -16.85 19.31
CA GLN A 198 0.37 -17.53 19.87
C GLN A 198 -0.93 -17.11 19.14
N ILE A 199 -1.10 -15.81 18.86
CA ILE A 199 -2.27 -15.33 18.08
C ILE A 199 -2.24 -15.88 16.65
N LEU A 200 -1.09 -15.91 15.99
CA LEU A 200 -0.97 -16.48 14.65
C LEU A 200 -1.33 -17.98 14.63
N ASP A 201 -0.91 -18.74 15.63
CA ASP A 201 -1.24 -20.17 15.75
C ASP A 201 -2.75 -20.35 15.98
N LEU A 202 -3.36 -19.61 16.90
CA LEU A 202 -4.80 -19.65 17.15
C LEU A 202 -5.61 -19.26 15.91
N LEU A 203 -5.19 -18.21 15.17
CA LEU A 203 -5.82 -17.85 13.91
C LEU A 203 -5.73 -18.99 12.89
N LYS A 204 -4.54 -19.60 12.77
CA LYS A 204 -4.30 -20.71 11.86
C LYS A 204 -5.14 -21.95 12.20
N GLU A 205 -5.31 -22.29 13.47
CA GLU A 205 -6.19 -23.36 13.93
C GLU A 205 -7.66 -23.14 13.51
N LYS A 206 -8.06 -21.87 13.43
CA LYS A 206 -9.40 -21.47 12.93
C LYS A 206 -9.44 -21.35 11.40
N ASN A 207 -8.39 -21.74 10.67
CA ASN A 207 -8.24 -21.56 9.22
C ASN A 207 -8.26 -20.09 8.78
N ILE A 208 -7.74 -19.18 9.60
CA ILE A 208 -7.54 -17.78 9.29
C ILE A 208 -6.05 -17.57 9.06
N LEU A 209 -5.68 -17.18 7.82
CA LEU A 209 -4.29 -16.92 7.48
C LEU A 209 -3.95 -15.45 7.74
N ALA A 210 -2.90 -15.22 8.51
CA ALA A 210 -2.37 -13.92 8.84
C ALA A 210 -0.84 -13.95 8.78
N VAL A 211 -0.21 -12.79 8.75
CA VAL A 211 1.25 -12.71 8.75
C VAL A 211 1.74 -11.77 9.85
N GLN A 212 2.83 -12.15 10.50
CA GLN A 212 3.56 -11.23 11.35
C GLN A 212 4.10 -10.08 10.50
N PHE A 213 3.90 -8.84 10.95
CA PHE A 213 4.28 -7.65 10.19
C PHE A 213 5.28 -6.74 10.91
N GLY A 214 5.54 -7.02 12.15
CA GLY A 214 6.51 -6.36 13.00
C GLY A 214 6.72 -7.19 14.26
N PRO A 215 7.55 -6.74 15.20
CA PRO A 215 7.78 -7.49 16.43
C PRO A 215 6.49 -7.80 17.21
N LYS A 216 5.55 -6.86 17.21
CA LYS A 216 4.30 -6.91 17.97
C LYS A 216 3.04 -6.84 17.11
N GLN A 217 3.18 -6.85 15.79
CA GLN A 217 2.10 -6.57 14.86
C GLN A 217 1.75 -7.77 13.98
N ILE A 218 0.47 -7.88 13.69
CA ILE A 218 -0.10 -8.83 12.72
C ILE A 218 -0.82 -8.04 11.63
N ARG A 219 -0.72 -8.53 10.39
CA ARG A 219 -1.41 -7.96 9.23
C ARG A 219 -2.38 -8.95 8.64
N LEU A 220 -3.60 -8.48 8.38
CA LEU A 220 -4.61 -9.10 7.53
C LEU A 220 -4.76 -8.29 6.24
N VAL A 221 -5.03 -8.95 5.13
CA VAL A 221 -5.26 -8.30 3.83
C VAL A 221 -6.49 -8.91 3.18
N PHE A 222 -7.43 -8.08 2.76
CA PHE A 222 -8.64 -8.47 2.04
C PHE A 222 -8.41 -8.35 0.54
N HIS A 223 -9.00 -9.26 -0.22
CA HIS A 223 -8.85 -9.35 -1.67
C HIS A 223 -10.04 -10.11 -2.29
N LEU A 224 -10.11 -10.15 -3.61
CA LEU A 224 -11.22 -10.69 -4.40
C LEU A 224 -11.70 -12.11 -4.03
N ASP A 225 -10.84 -12.92 -3.42
CA ASP A 225 -11.20 -14.27 -3.00
C ASP A 225 -11.92 -14.31 -1.65
N ILE A 226 -11.91 -13.21 -0.90
CA ILE A 226 -12.67 -13.07 0.34
C ILE A 226 -14.10 -12.64 -0.01
N LYS A 227 -15.02 -13.59 0.02
CA LYS A 227 -16.40 -13.36 -0.35
C LYS A 227 -17.22 -12.80 0.83
N PRO A 228 -18.32 -12.07 0.57
CA PRO A 228 -19.17 -11.51 1.64
C PRO A 228 -19.65 -12.54 2.65
N GLU A 229 -20.00 -13.76 2.19
CA GLU A 229 -20.45 -14.84 3.05
C GLU A 229 -19.36 -15.39 3.99
N MET A 230 -18.08 -15.10 3.74
CA MET A 230 -16.98 -15.48 4.62
C MET A 230 -16.83 -14.53 5.82
N ILE A 231 -17.33 -13.31 5.75
CA ILE A 231 -17.14 -12.29 6.79
C ILE A 231 -17.84 -12.67 8.11
N PRO A 232 -19.11 -13.09 8.10
CA PRO A 232 -19.77 -13.59 9.33
C PRO A 232 -19.03 -14.80 9.93
N ILE A 233 -18.54 -15.72 9.08
CA ILE A 233 -17.79 -16.90 9.52
C ILE A 233 -16.47 -16.47 10.17
N LEU A 234 -15.77 -15.50 9.57
CA LEU A 234 -14.52 -14.96 10.10
C LEU A 234 -14.72 -14.31 11.46
N LYS A 235 -15.78 -13.52 11.65
CA LYS A 235 -16.15 -12.92 12.94
C LYS A 235 -16.40 -14.00 14.00
N SER A 236 -17.27 -14.98 13.70
CA SER A 236 -17.57 -16.09 14.62
C SER A 236 -16.30 -16.82 15.06
N LYS A 237 -15.41 -17.12 14.13
CA LYS A 237 -14.12 -17.77 14.44
C LYS A 237 -13.19 -16.90 15.29
N MET A 238 -13.17 -15.59 15.08
CA MET A 238 -12.41 -14.65 15.91
C MET A 238 -12.99 -14.54 17.32
N ASP A 239 -14.30 -14.68 17.47
CA ASP A 239 -14.97 -14.68 18.79
C ASP A 239 -14.62 -15.92 19.63
N GLU A 240 -14.30 -17.02 18.96
CA GLU A 240 -13.84 -18.25 19.62
C GLU A 240 -12.39 -18.20 20.13
N ILE A 241 -11.62 -17.16 19.76
CA ILE A 241 -10.24 -16.98 20.23
C ILE A 241 -10.27 -16.37 21.63
N ILE A 242 -10.04 -17.22 22.62
CA ILE A 242 -9.98 -16.86 24.04
C ILE A 242 -8.55 -17.03 24.51
N ILE A 243 -7.97 -16.00 25.10
CA ILE A 243 -6.65 -16.08 25.73
C ILE A 243 -6.85 -16.46 27.19
N SER A 244 -6.43 -17.68 27.53
CA SER A 244 -6.40 -18.14 28.93
C SER A 244 -5.40 -17.27 29.69
N LYS A 245 -5.83 -16.66 30.79
CA LYS A 245 -4.90 -15.98 31.72
C LYS A 245 -3.91 -17.04 32.24
N GLN A 246 -2.65 -16.87 31.92
CA GLN A 246 -1.56 -17.61 32.59
C GLN A 246 -1.31 -17.03 33.97
#